data_fbcd4f7f5a3ba4b82ad8cda954137286
#
_entry.id   fbcd4f7f5a3ba4b82ad8cda954137286
#
_cell.length_a   1.000
_cell.length_b   1.000
_cell.length_c   1.000
_cell.angle_alpha   90.00
_cell.angle_beta   90.00
_cell.angle_gamma   90.00
#
_symmetry.space_group_name_H-M   'P 1'
#
loop_
_entity.id
_entity.type
_entity.pdbx_description
1 polymer ?
#
loop_
_entity_poly.entity_id
_entity_poly.type
_entity_poly.pdbx_seq_one_letter_code
_entity_poly.pdbx_strand_id
1 'polypeptide(L)'
;MTNQLTMPIVNACLLMFAKDNVSPMTDPEDFELKLDRLIALCHKLKRENQALREREENLIGERSNLMKKNELAKQKVETMISRLQALSAEQ
;
A
#
# COMPACT_ATOMS: atom_id res chain seq x y z
N MET A 1 12.84 2.21 -16.07
CA MET A 1 11.41 2.58 -16.17
C MET A 1 10.71 2.69 -14.85
N THR A 2 11.16 1.98 -13.84
CA THR A 2 10.75 2.22 -12.44
C THR A 2 11.17 3.60 -11.93
N ASN A 3 12.14 4.23 -12.59
CA ASN A 3 12.69 5.52 -12.19
C ASN A 3 11.75 6.69 -12.39
N GLN A 4 10.77 6.60 -13.29
CA GLN A 4 9.83 7.68 -13.53
C GLN A 4 8.76 7.81 -12.43
N LEU A 5 8.46 6.73 -11.71
CA LEU A 5 7.52 6.74 -10.59
C LEU A 5 8.18 7.04 -9.26
N THR A 6 9.44 6.64 -9.09
CA THR A 6 10.19 6.83 -7.83
C THR A 6 10.94 8.15 -7.79
N MET A 7 11.44 8.64 -8.93
CA MET A 7 12.20 9.90 -9.01
C MET A 7 11.42 11.13 -8.54
N PRO A 8 10.15 11.34 -8.92
CA PRO A 8 9.40 12.49 -8.42
C PRO A 8 9.21 12.47 -6.91
N ILE A 9 9.02 11.29 -6.34
CA ILE A 9 8.86 11.11 -4.89
C ILE A 9 10.17 11.39 -4.17
N VAL A 10 11.28 10.87 -4.70
CA VAL A 10 12.63 11.09 -4.15
C VAL A 10 12.99 12.57 -4.26
N ASN A 11 12.72 13.21 -5.40
CA ASN A 11 12.97 14.63 -5.59
C ASN A 11 12.14 15.49 -4.65
N ALA A 12 10.85 15.16 -4.44
CA ALA A 12 10.00 15.84 -3.50
C ALA A 12 10.53 15.72 -2.06
N CYS A 13 10.97 14.53 -1.67
CA CYS A 13 11.60 14.30 -0.36
C CYS A 13 12.89 15.11 -0.21
N LEU A 14 13.73 15.13 -1.24
CA LEU A 14 14.97 15.89 -1.24
C LEU A 14 14.70 17.39 -1.18
N LEU A 15 13.69 17.90 -1.89
CA LEU A 15 13.29 19.29 -1.85
C LEU A 15 12.75 19.69 -0.49
N MET A 16 11.93 18.86 0.13
CA MET A 16 11.45 19.07 1.49
C MET A 16 12.60 19.08 2.49
N PHE A 17 13.53 18.15 2.35
CA PHE A 17 14.73 18.08 3.19
C PHE A 17 15.63 19.30 2.96
N ALA A 18 15.80 19.75 1.70
CA ALA A 18 16.62 20.91 1.36
C ALA A 18 16.00 22.21 1.87
N LYS A 19 14.68 22.33 1.90
CA LYS A 19 14.00 23.50 2.46
C LYS A 19 14.29 23.68 3.96
N ASP A 20 14.34 22.58 4.70
CA ASP A 20 14.69 22.60 6.12
C ASP A 20 16.17 22.85 6.35
N ASN A 21 17.01 22.63 5.34
CA ASN A 21 18.46 22.72 5.39
C ASN A 21 19.05 23.99 4.77
N VAL A 22 18.24 25.00 4.50
CA VAL A 22 18.71 26.22 3.82
C VAL A 22 19.63 27.08 4.69
N SER A 23 19.56 26.95 6.02
CA SER A 23 20.51 27.65 6.87
C SER A 23 21.86 26.94 6.88
N PRO A 24 22.98 27.67 6.72
CA PRO A 24 24.30 27.06 6.77
C PRO A 24 24.52 26.38 8.10
N MET A 25 25.11 25.18 8.07
CA MET A 25 25.44 24.39 9.25
C MET A 25 26.61 25.00 10.02
N THR A 26 26.44 26.19 10.51
CA THR A 26 27.49 26.90 11.27
C THR A 26 27.33 26.73 12.78
N ASP A 27 26.15 26.26 13.21
CA ASP A 27 25.81 26.14 14.62
C ASP A 27 25.64 24.65 15.00
N PRO A 28 26.40 24.14 16.01
CA PRO A 28 26.23 22.78 16.47
C PRO A 28 24.83 22.46 17.00
N GLU A 29 24.17 23.44 17.61
CA GLU A 29 22.79 23.28 18.10
C GLU A 29 21.81 23.07 16.97
N ASP A 30 21.99 23.80 15.87
CA ASP A 30 21.16 23.66 14.67
C ASP A 30 21.36 22.27 14.03
N PHE A 31 22.60 21.80 14.03
CA PHE A 31 22.93 20.46 13.56
C PHE A 31 22.24 19.37 14.41
N GLU A 32 22.26 19.50 15.73
CA GLU A 32 21.58 18.56 16.62
C GLU A 32 20.08 18.54 16.39
N LEU A 33 19.46 19.70 16.24
CA LEU A 33 18.03 19.81 15.94
C LEU A 33 17.67 19.13 14.64
N LYS A 34 18.47 19.32 13.61
CA LYS A 34 18.25 18.69 12.30
C LYS A 34 18.43 17.18 12.38
N LEU A 35 19.42 16.72 13.14
CA LEU A 35 19.65 15.31 13.38
C LEU A 35 18.49 14.66 14.12
N ASP A 36 17.99 15.32 15.16
CA ASP A 36 16.85 14.84 15.94
C ASP A 36 15.59 14.75 15.07
N ARG A 37 15.36 15.75 14.22
CA ARG A 37 14.24 15.73 13.27
C ARG A 37 14.36 14.59 12.28
N LEU A 38 15.57 14.33 11.79
CA LEU A 38 15.82 13.24 10.89
C LEU A 38 15.55 11.89 11.54
N ILE A 39 16.02 11.70 12.76
CA ILE A 39 15.78 10.48 13.52
C ILE A 39 14.28 10.29 13.77
N ALA A 40 13.58 11.35 14.17
CA ALA A 40 12.14 11.31 14.39
C ALA A 40 11.39 10.94 13.11
N LEU A 41 11.80 11.51 11.98
CA LEU A 41 11.21 11.20 10.67
C LEU A 41 11.46 9.75 10.28
N CYS A 42 12.66 9.24 10.51
CA CYS A 42 12.98 7.84 10.23
C CYS A 42 12.11 6.89 11.05
N HIS A 43 11.92 7.18 12.33
CA HIS A 43 11.04 6.38 13.19
C HIS A 43 9.58 6.43 12.72
N LYS A 44 9.12 7.60 12.32
CA LYS A 44 7.77 7.78 11.80
C LYS A 44 7.57 6.98 10.52
N LEU A 45 8.49 7.09 9.58
CA LEU A 45 8.44 6.37 8.32
C LEU A 45 8.48 4.85 8.53
N LYS A 46 9.29 4.40 9.48
CA LYS A 46 9.36 2.98 9.82
C LYS A 46 8.02 2.45 10.33
N ARG A 47 7.38 3.22 11.24
CA ARG A 47 6.06 2.85 11.77
C ARG A 47 4.99 2.86 10.69
N GLU A 48 4.96 3.87 9.84
CA GLU A 48 4.03 3.96 8.73
C GLU A 48 4.23 2.82 7.73
N ASN A 49 5.48 2.50 7.42
CA ASN A 49 5.82 1.40 6.52
C ASN A 49 5.32 0.07 7.07
N GLN A 50 5.52 -0.17 8.35
CA GLN A 50 5.06 -1.39 9.01
C GLN A 50 3.53 -1.47 9.02
N ALA A 51 2.85 -0.36 9.32
CA ALA A 51 1.39 -0.29 9.29
C ALA A 51 0.84 -0.54 7.88
N LEU A 52 1.49 0.02 6.86
CA LEU A 52 1.10 -0.21 5.47
C LEU A 52 1.28 -1.66 5.04
N ARG A 53 2.35 -2.31 5.47
CA ARG A 53 2.58 -3.72 5.19
C ARG A 53 1.52 -4.62 5.82
N GLU A 54 1.15 -4.33 7.07
CA GLU A 54 0.10 -5.07 7.75
C GLU A 54 -1.25 -4.89 7.06
N ARG A 55 -1.55 -3.67 6.64
CA ARG A 55 -2.77 -3.38 5.88
C ARG A 55 -2.78 -4.11 4.54
N GLU A 56 -1.65 -4.14 3.86
CA GLU A 56 -1.49 -4.86 2.60
C GLU A 56 -1.76 -6.36 2.77
N GLU A 57 -1.19 -6.98 3.80
CA GLU A 57 -1.43 -8.40 4.10
C GLU A 57 -2.91 -8.67 4.36
N ASN A 58 -3.56 -7.80 5.13
CA ASN A 58 -4.98 -7.92 5.42
C ASN A 58 -5.84 -7.80 4.15
N LEU A 59 -5.51 -6.85 3.29
CA LEU A 59 -6.22 -6.65 2.02
C LEU A 59 -6.02 -7.83 1.07
N ILE A 60 -4.83 -8.40 1.02
CA ILE A 60 -4.55 -9.60 0.23
C ILE A 60 -5.39 -10.77 0.73
N GLY A 61 -5.47 -10.94 2.06
CA GLY A 61 -6.29 -11.98 2.67
C GLY A 61 -7.78 -11.80 2.37
N GLU A 62 -8.30 -10.59 2.51
CA GLU A 62 -9.69 -10.27 2.20
C GLU A 62 -10.00 -10.51 0.72
N ARG A 63 -9.11 -10.07 -0.16
CA ARG A 63 -9.25 -10.29 -1.59
C ARG A 63 -9.32 -11.77 -1.92
N SER A 64 -8.43 -12.57 -1.33
CA SER A 64 -8.42 -14.02 -1.54
C SER A 64 -9.73 -14.64 -1.10
N ASN A 65 -10.25 -14.25 0.07
CA ASN A 65 -11.53 -14.74 0.58
C ASN A 65 -12.70 -14.35 -0.32
N LEU A 66 -12.72 -13.12 -0.80
CA LEU A 66 -13.77 -12.64 -1.71
C LEU A 66 -13.72 -13.38 -3.05
N MET A 67 -12.54 -13.66 -3.55
CA MET A 67 -12.38 -14.43 -4.79
C MET A 67 -12.91 -15.84 -4.64
N LYS A 68 -12.64 -16.49 -3.50
CA LYS A 68 -13.18 -17.83 -3.20
C LYS A 68 -14.70 -17.82 -3.10
N LYS A 69 -15.26 -16.85 -2.39
CA LYS A 69 -16.72 -16.69 -2.27
C LYS A 69 -17.37 -16.44 -3.62
N ASN A 70 -16.75 -15.61 -4.44
CA ASN A 70 -17.22 -15.30 -5.78
C ASN A 70 -17.24 -16.56 -6.64
N GLU A 71 -16.16 -17.34 -6.61
CA GLU A 71 -16.06 -18.60 -7.37
C GLU A 71 -17.11 -19.61 -6.92
N LEU A 72 -17.33 -19.75 -5.61
CA LEU A 72 -18.36 -20.62 -5.07
C LEU A 72 -19.77 -20.19 -5.51
N ALA A 73 -20.04 -18.89 -5.46
CA ALA A 73 -21.32 -18.34 -5.91
C ALA A 73 -21.55 -18.62 -7.40
N LYS A 74 -20.51 -18.43 -8.20
CA LYS A 74 -20.53 -18.71 -9.63
C LYS A 74 -20.84 -20.18 -9.92
N GLN A 75 -20.17 -21.09 -9.22
CA GLN A 75 -20.40 -22.53 -9.35
C GLN A 75 -21.82 -22.92 -8.97
N LYS A 76 -22.35 -22.33 -7.90
CA LYS A 76 -23.75 -22.59 -7.51
C LYS A 76 -24.74 -22.13 -8.56
N VAL A 77 -24.53 -20.95 -9.13
CA VAL A 77 -25.38 -20.42 -10.20
C VAL A 77 -25.29 -21.31 -11.44
N GLU A 78 -24.11 -21.74 -11.83
CA GLU A 78 -23.91 -22.64 -12.97
C GLU A 78 -24.61 -23.97 -12.75
N THR A 79 -24.54 -24.52 -11.53
CA THR A 79 -25.25 -25.75 -11.17
C THR A 79 -26.75 -25.58 -11.27
N MET A 80 -27.30 -24.47 -10.78
CA MET A 80 -28.74 -24.16 -10.87
C MET A 80 -29.18 -24.05 -12.34
N ILE A 81 -28.40 -23.37 -13.16
CA ILE A 81 -28.69 -23.25 -14.59
C ILE A 81 -28.70 -24.62 -15.26
N SER A 82 -27.72 -25.46 -14.97
CA SER A 82 -27.64 -26.80 -15.51
C SER A 82 -28.85 -27.67 -15.12
N ARG A 83 -29.28 -27.57 -13.86
CA ARG A 83 -30.47 -28.30 -13.39
C ARG A 83 -31.75 -27.81 -14.06
N LEU A 84 -31.89 -26.50 -14.24
CA LEU A 84 -33.04 -25.93 -14.93
C LEU A 84 -33.06 -26.36 -16.40
N GLN A 85 -31.94 -26.41 -17.07
CA GLN A 85 -31.83 -26.88 -18.45
C GLN A 85 -32.19 -28.36 -18.55
N ALA A 86 -31.74 -29.19 -17.60
CA ALA A 86 -32.09 -30.62 -17.58
C ALA A 86 -33.57 -30.82 -17.35
N LEU A 87 -34.20 -30.06 -16.45
CA LEU A 87 -35.67 -30.13 -16.24
C LEU A 87 -36.43 -29.66 -17.48
N SER A 88 -35.96 -28.63 -18.15
CA SER A 88 -36.55 -28.14 -19.38
C SER A 88 -36.48 -29.16 -20.51
N ALA A 89 -35.40 -29.93 -20.59
CA ALA A 89 -35.20 -30.95 -21.60
C ALA A 89 -36.13 -32.18 -21.38
N GLU A 90 -36.57 -32.43 -20.15
CA GLU A 90 -37.48 -33.55 -19.83
C GLU A 90 -38.95 -33.26 -20.20
N GLN A 91 -39.28 -32.01 -20.47
CA GLN A 91 -40.62 -31.63 -20.90
C GLN A 91 -40.69 -31.65 -22.42
#